data_7534b33097c98b153414ced520ae7728
#
_entry.id   7534b33097c98b153414ced520ae7728
#
_cell.length_a   1.000
_cell.length_b   1.000
_cell.length_c   1.000
_cell.angle_alpha   90.00
_cell.angle_beta   90.00
_cell.angle_gamma   90.00
#
_symmetry.space_group_name_H-M   'P 1'
#
loop_
_entity.id
_entity.type
_entity.pdbx_description
1 polymer ?
#
loop_
_entity_poly.entity_id
_entity_poly.type
_entity_poly.pdbx_seq_one_letter_code
_entity_poly.pdbx_strand_id
1 'polypeptide(L)'
;MVKRFWLLMMLLAAAPLRAGQATQKYDWSPVQGAQDVHVEVDRIVVSSIQFDLGSQVPPTQFSTAKAVARVDNNGFLSYEVGVAVVVFDEDGNIVAAGSGGVKLGSLGKGERDTFTIKFPSVYRKFDKAKTFLVTLETQEKGAKPKTQ
;
A
#
# COMPACT_ATOMS: atom_id res chain seq x y z
N MET A 1 10.05 44.08 -44.85
CA MET A 1 10.89 43.06 -44.20
C MET A 1 10.25 42.60 -42.93
N VAL A 2 9.60 41.43 -42.96
CA VAL A 2 8.92 40.86 -41.79
C VAL A 2 9.92 39.90 -41.16
N LYS A 3 10.47 40.25 -39.97
CA LYS A 3 11.28 39.35 -39.19
C LYS A 3 10.37 38.32 -38.50
N ARG A 4 10.40 37.10 -38.99
CA ARG A 4 9.75 35.95 -38.35
C ARG A 4 10.55 35.60 -37.08
N PHE A 5 10.00 35.97 -35.92
CA PHE A 5 10.41 35.45 -34.63
C PHE A 5 9.86 34.02 -34.48
N TRP A 6 10.73 33.05 -34.61
CA TRP A 6 10.41 31.66 -34.22
C TRP A 6 10.51 31.59 -32.71
N LEU A 7 9.37 31.64 -32.04
CA LEU A 7 9.26 31.33 -30.61
C LEU A 7 9.35 29.81 -30.49
N LEU A 8 10.55 29.32 -30.16
CA LEU A 8 10.77 27.90 -29.82
C LEU A 8 10.15 27.66 -28.46
N MET A 9 8.90 27.20 -28.43
CA MET A 9 8.25 26.73 -27.24
C MET A 9 8.93 25.40 -26.85
N MET A 10 9.92 25.44 -25.95
CA MET A 10 10.41 24.27 -25.26
C MET A 10 9.27 23.77 -24.37
N LEU A 11 8.51 22.80 -24.85
CA LEU A 11 7.65 21.98 -24.02
C LEU A 11 8.57 21.18 -23.09
N LEU A 12 8.77 21.68 -21.87
CA LEU A 12 9.30 20.83 -20.79
C LEU A 12 8.23 19.76 -20.54
N ALA A 13 8.41 18.61 -21.16
CA ALA A 13 7.69 17.41 -20.77
C ALA A 13 8.21 17.02 -19.39
N ALA A 14 7.54 17.51 -18.34
CA ALA A 14 7.69 16.94 -17.01
C ALA A 14 7.28 15.48 -17.15
N ALA A 15 8.25 14.55 -17.06
CA ALA A 15 7.95 13.13 -17.01
C ALA A 15 6.99 12.93 -15.83
N PRO A 16 5.79 12.36 -16.04
CA PRO A 16 4.86 12.14 -14.95
C PRO A 16 5.56 11.23 -13.95
N LEU A 17 5.63 11.67 -12.68
CA LEU A 17 5.98 10.81 -11.57
C LEU A 17 5.07 9.58 -11.69
N ARG A 18 5.65 8.41 -11.93
CA ARG A 18 4.88 7.18 -12.02
C ARG A 18 4.35 6.85 -10.62
N ALA A 19 3.07 7.09 -10.45
CA ALA A 19 2.30 6.57 -9.33
C ALA A 19 1.52 5.36 -9.83
N GLY A 20 1.59 4.26 -9.12
CA GLY A 20 0.86 3.03 -9.42
C GLY A 20 -0.03 2.62 -8.26
N GLN A 21 -1.12 1.94 -8.58
CA GLN A 21 -2.04 1.38 -7.59
C GLN A 21 -2.62 0.06 -8.09
N ALA A 22 -2.70 -0.92 -7.21
CA ALA A 22 -3.42 -2.16 -7.44
C ALA A 22 -4.19 -2.56 -6.19
N THR A 23 -5.36 -3.16 -6.39
CA THR A 23 -6.21 -3.68 -5.31
C THR A 23 -6.61 -5.12 -5.63
N GLN A 24 -6.50 -6.01 -4.65
CA GLN A 24 -6.87 -7.40 -4.78
C GLN A 24 -7.72 -7.83 -3.58
N LYS A 25 -8.75 -8.63 -3.85
CA LYS A 25 -9.64 -9.21 -2.84
C LYS A 25 -9.23 -10.64 -2.51
N TYR A 26 -9.29 -10.97 -1.23
CA TYR A 26 -8.96 -12.29 -0.70
C TYR A 26 -10.05 -12.78 0.24
N ASP A 27 -10.21 -14.09 0.33
CA ASP A 27 -11.02 -14.71 1.34
C ASP A 27 -10.34 -14.60 2.70
N TRP A 28 -11.13 -14.32 3.73
CA TRP A 28 -10.66 -14.28 5.10
C TRP A 28 -10.41 -15.70 5.60
N SER A 29 -9.16 -16.01 5.86
CA SER A 29 -8.76 -17.28 6.46
C SER A 29 -8.23 -17.01 7.87
N PRO A 30 -8.96 -17.40 8.93
CA PRO A 30 -8.56 -17.14 10.31
C PRO A 30 -7.42 -18.05 10.81
N VAL A 31 -6.64 -18.62 9.93
CA VAL A 31 -5.53 -19.50 10.28
C VAL A 31 -4.48 -18.69 11.03
N GLN A 32 -3.97 -19.22 12.13
CA GLN A 32 -2.82 -18.68 12.85
C GLN A 32 -1.60 -18.70 11.93
N GLY A 33 -1.17 -17.53 11.47
CA GLY A 33 -0.02 -17.38 10.61
C GLY A 33 -0.20 -16.34 9.51
N ALA A 34 0.82 -16.22 8.68
CA ALA A 34 0.76 -15.35 7.51
C ALA A 34 -0.07 -15.99 6.41
N GLN A 35 -0.97 -15.24 5.81
CA GLN A 35 -1.71 -15.62 4.63
C GLN A 35 -0.96 -15.14 3.38
N ASP A 36 -0.73 -16.03 2.43
CA ASP A 36 -0.13 -15.67 1.15
C ASP A 36 -1.10 -14.79 0.36
N VAL A 37 -0.57 -13.69 -0.14
CA VAL A 37 -1.26 -12.76 -1.02
C VAL A 37 -0.30 -12.39 -2.16
N HIS A 38 -0.83 -11.85 -3.24
CA HIS A 38 -0.01 -11.35 -4.33
C HIS A 38 -0.66 -10.09 -4.91
N VAL A 39 -0.14 -8.94 -4.50
CA VAL A 39 -0.53 -7.64 -5.08
C VAL A 39 0.73 -6.98 -5.60
N GLU A 40 0.78 -6.68 -6.88
CA GLU A 40 1.97 -6.18 -7.56
C GLU A 40 1.69 -4.88 -8.31
N VAL A 41 2.58 -3.91 -8.12
CA VAL A 41 2.65 -2.65 -8.89
C VAL A 41 4.12 -2.29 -9.07
N ASP A 42 4.53 -1.96 -10.29
CA ASP A 42 5.90 -1.50 -10.60
C ASP A 42 7.01 -2.43 -10.04
N ARG A 43 6.75 -3.75 -10.00
CA ARG A 43 7.60 -4.80 -9.41
C ARG A 43 7.75 -4.70 -7.87
N ILE A 44 6.95 -3.89 -7.22
CA ILE A 44 6.73 -3.95 -5.77
C ILE A 44 5.64 -5.00 -5.54
N VAL A 45 5.89 -5.93 -4.64
CA VAL A 45 4.99 -7.07 -4.38
C VAL A 45 4.67 -7.14 -2.90
N VAL A 46 3.39 -7.14 -2.55
CA VAL A 46 2.93 -7.61 -1.24
C VAL A 46 2.77 -9.12 -1.34
N SER A 47 3.58 -9.86 -0.60
CA SER A 47 3.66 -11.33 -0.72
C SER A 47 2.97 -12.09 0.40
N SER A 48 2.79 -11.49 1.56
CA SER A 48 2.05 -12.09 2.66
C SER A 48 1.48 -11.05 3.61
N ILE A 49 0.39 -11.41 4.29
CA ILE A 49 -0.20 -10.64 5.38
C ILE A 49 -0.46 -11.54 6.57
N GLN A 50 -0.06 -11.10 7.74
CA GLN A 50 -0.35 -11.73 9.02
C GLN A 50 -1.23 -10.82 9.86
N PHE A 51 -2.38 -11.33 10.30
CA PHE A 51 -3.30 -10.60 11.17
C PHE A 51 -3.02 -10.92 12.63
N ASP A 52 -2.90 -9.88 13.45
CA ASP A 52 -2.88 -9.92 14.91
C ASP A 52 -4.10 -9.16 15.40
N LEU A 53 -5.12 -9.89 15.82
CA LEU A 53 -6.44 -9.33 16.06
C LEU A 53 -6.56 -8.63 17.42
N GLY A 54 -5.56 -8.76 18.28
CA GLY A 54 -5.53 -8.09 19.58
C GLY A 54 -6.76 -8.38 20.44
N SER A 55 -7.15 -7.41 21.27
CA SER A 55 -8.37 -7.48 22.06
C SER A 55 -9.60 -7.17 21.20
N GLN A 56 -10.51 -8.14 21.07
CA GLN A 56 -11.64 -8.08 20.14
C GLN A 56 -12.96 -7.72 20.82
N VAL A 57 -13.02 -6.57 21.46
CA VAL A 57 -14.29 -6.05 22.01
C VAL A 57 -14.76 -4.87 21.16
N PRO A 58 -15.56 -5.10 20.10
CA PRO A 58 -16.15 -4.03 19.30
C PRO A 58 -17.51 -3.56 19.91
N PRO A 59 -17.95 -2.35 19.52
CA PRO A 59 -17.19 -1.36 18.79
C PRO A 59 -16.13 -0.71 19.67
N THR A 60 -14.91 -0.54 19.15
CA THR A 60 -13.85 0.13 19.89
C THR A 60 -13.19 1.20 19.05
N GLN A 61 -12.98 2.37 19.67
CA GLN A 61 -12.21 3.47 19.09
C GLN A 61 -10.69 3.30 19.32
N PHE A 62 -10.29 2.37 20.18
CA PHE A 62 -8.89 2.12 20.54
C PHE A 62 -8.57 0.63 20.36
N SER A 63 -8.45 0.22 19.12
CA SER A 63 -8.09 -1.15 18.80
C SER A 63 -6.59 -1.35 18.83
N THR A 64 -6.14 -2.50 19.36
CA THR A 64 -4.76 -3.00 19.23
C THR A 64 -4.59 -3.93 18.04
N ALA A 65 -5.66 -4.22 17.29
CA ALA A 65 -5.61 -5.05 16.10
C ALA A 65 -4.71 -4.44 15.02
N LYS A 66 -3.93 -5.28 14.39
CA LYS A 66 -3.02 -4.89 13.32
C LYS A 66 -2.83 -6.03 12.32
N ALA A 67 -2.32 -5.70 11.17
CA ALA A 67 -1.74 -6.65 10.22
C ALA A 67 -0.28 -6.30 9.97
N VAL A 68 0.51 -7.30 9.60
CA VAL A 68 1.88 -7.13 9.15
C VAL A 68 1.97 -7.61 7.71
N ALA A 69 2.24 -6.70 6.79
CA ALA A 69 2.40 -7.01 5.39
C ALA A 69 3.88 -7.10 5.03
N ARG A 70 4.28 -8.16 4.33
CA ARG A 70 5.62 -8.29 3.77
C ARG A 70 5.63 -7.74 2.36
N VAL A 71 6.56 -6.84 2.10
CA VAL A 71 6.70 -6.14 0.84
C VAL A 71 8.11 -6.31 0.29
N ASP A 72 8.19 -6.73 -0.97
CA ASP A 72 9.44 -6.95 -1.69
C ASP A 72 9.53 -5.97 -2.87
N ASN A 73 10.68 -5.29 -3.02
CA ASN A 73 10.98 -4.53 -4.24
C ASN A 73 11.86 -5.36 -5.18
N ASN A 74 11.24 -5.96 -6.17
CA ASN A 74 11.89 -6.76 -7.21
C ASN A 74 12.34 -5.91 -8.41
N GLY A 75 12.18 -4.61 -8.32
CA GLY A 75 12.53 -3.65 -9.37
C GLY A 75 13.93 -3.06 -9.24
N PHE A 76 14.23 -2.12 -10.11
CA PHE A 76 15.54 -1.46 -10.20
C PHE A 76 15.53 -0.03 -9.62
N LEU A 77 14.36 0.49 -9.27
CA LEU A 77 14.16 1.84 -8.76
C LEU A 77 13.75 1.80 -7.30
N SER A 78 13.83 2.93 -6.64
CA SER A 78 13.32 3.12 -5.28
C SER A 78 11.91 3.71 -5.32
N TYR A 79 11.05 3.24 -4.43
CA TYR A 79 9.65 3.66 -4.36
C TYR A 79 9.25 4.06 -2.94
N GLU A 80 8.42 5.09 -2.84
CA GLU A 80 7.57 5.27 -1.68
C GLU A 80 6.41 4.29 -1.81
N VAL A 81 6.12 3.56 -0.74
CA VAL A 81 5.15 2.46 -0.76
C VAL A 81 4.16 2.60 0.36
N GLY A 82 2.87 2.47 0.03
CA GLY A 82 1.77 2.39 0.97
C GLY A 82 0.97 1.11 0.77
N VAL A 83 0.50 0.53 1.88
CA VAL A 83 -0.40 -0.63 1.87
C VAL A 83 -1.61 -0.32 2.73
N ALA A 84 -2.80 -0.52 2.18
CA ALA A 84 -4.05 -0.41 2.90
C ALA A 84 -4.76 -1.76 2.93
N VAL A 85 -5.44 -2.05 4.04
CA VAL A 85 -6.23 -3.27 4.21
C VAL A 85 -7.61 -2.90 4.74
N VAL A 86 -8.64 -3.44 4.11
CA VAL A 86 -10.02 -3.30 4.55
C VAL A 86 -10.63 -4.69 4.68
N VAL A 87 -11.20 -4.99 5.84
CA VAL A 87 -11.84 -6.27 6.15
C VAL A 87 -13.35 -6.11 6.12
N PHE A 88 -14.04 -7.05 5.49
CA PHE A 88 -15.49 -7.03 5.31
C PHE A 88 -16.15 -8.28 5.89
N ASP A 89 -17.39 -8.12 6.35
CA ASP A 89 -18.28 -9.23 6.71
C ASP A 89 -19.00 -9.82 5.48
N GLU A 90 -19.89 -10.79 5.73
CA GLU A 90 -20.68 -11.47 4.69
C GLU A 90 -21.60 -10.52 3.92
N ASP A 91 -22.10 -9.47 4.58
CA ASP A 91 -23.00 -8.48 3.99
C ASP A 91 -22.27 -7.33 3.30
N GLY A 92 -20.93 -7.36 3.28
CA GLY A 92 -20.09 -6.32 2.71
C GLY A 92 -19.90 -5.11 3.59
N ASN A 93 -20.23 -5.18 4.88
CA ASN A 93 -19.96 -4.12 5.83
C ASN A 93 -18.50 -4.16 6.29
N ILE A 94 -17.93 -3.01 6.55
CA ILE A 94 -16.56 -2.90 7.04
C ILE A 94 -16.47 -3.45 8.47
N VAL A 95 -15.57 -4.40 8.67
CA VAL A 95 -15.16 -4.90 9.99
C VAL A 95 -14.04 -4.03 10.55
N ALA A 96 -13.01 -3.80 9.77
CA ALA A 96 -11.89 -2.95 10.12
C ALA A 96 -11.20 -2.39 8.87
N ALA A 97 -10.53 -1.26 9.01
CA ALA A 97 -9.72 -0.67 7.97
C ALA A 97 -8.45 -0.04 8.55
N GLY A 98 -7.36 -0.12 7.79
CA GLY A 98 -6.10 0.46 8.21
C GLY A 98 -5.11 0.58 7.05
N SER A 99 -4.05 1.33 7.28
CA SER A 99 -2.97 1.51 6.33
C SER A 99 -1.62 1.58 7.03
N GLY A 100 -0.57 1.28 6.28
CA GLY A 100 0.82 1.40 6.69
C GLY A 100 1.70 1.63 5.47
N GLY A 101 2.98 1.90 5.69
CA GLY A 101 3.92 2.15 4.61
C GLY A 101 5.33 2.35 5.11
N VAL A 102 6.22 2.77 4.23
CA VAL A 102 7.59 3.13 4.57
C VAL A 102 7.56 4.33 5.51
N LYS A 103 8.08 4.15 6.71
CA LYS A 103 8.06 5.20 7.74
C LYS A 103 8.98 6.37 7.42
N LEU A 104 10.12 6.08 6.81
CA LEU A 104 11.14 7.06 6.45
C LEU A 104 11.81 6.63 5.14
N GLY A 105 11.77 7.50 4.15
CA GLY A 105 12.45 7.27 2.88
C GLY A 105 11.65 6.44 1.89
N SER A 106 12.30 5.45 1.32
CA SER A 106 11.76 4.62 0.24
C SER A 106 12.26 3.19 0.37
N LEU A 107 11.53 2.26 -0.23
CA LEU A 107 11.96 0.87 -0.42
C LEU A 107 12.89 0.82 -1.64
N GLY A 108 14.18 0.56 -1.42
CA GLY A 108 15.20 0.54 -2.47
C GLY A 108 15.17 -0.73 -3.31
N LYS A 109 15.97 -0.73 -4.38
CA LYS A 109 16.15 -1.88 -5.27
C LYS A 109 16.54 -3.14 -4.48
N GLY A 110 15.79 -4.23 -4.68
CA GLY A 110 16.03 -5.53 -4.07
C GLY A 110 15.77 -5.58 -2.55
N GLU A 111 15.29 -4.50 -1.96
CA GLU A 111 14.97 -4.45 -0.54
C GLU A 111 13.64 -5.14 -0.25
N ARG A 112 13.58 -5.65 0.97
CA ARG A 112 12.39 -6.23 1.58
C ARG A 112 12.13 -5.54 2.90
N ASP A 113 10.86 -5.25 3.19
CA ASP A 113 10.45 -4.67 4.45
C ASP A 113 9.12 -5.27 4.92
N THR A 114 8.77 -5.01 6.17
CA THR A 114 7.48 -5.37 6.75
C THR A 114 6.75 -4.12 7.23
N PHE A 115 5.53 -3.95 6.75
CA PHE A 115 4.71 -2.81 7.10
C PHE A 115 3.67 -3.20 8.14
N THR A 116 3.64 -2.46 9.25
CA THR A 116 2.58 -2.62 10.25
C THR A 116 1.40 -1.77 9.88
N ILE A 117 0.27 -2.42 9.65
CA ILE A 117 -1.02 -1.82 9.33
C ILE A 117 -1.87 -1.87 10.60
N LYS A 118 -2.06 -0.73 11.23
CA LYS A 118 -2.89 -0.64 12.44
C LYS A 118 -4.34 -0.43 12.04
N PHE A 119 -5.25 -1.12 12.73
CA PHE A 119 -6.69 -0.91 12.63
C PHE A 119 -7.15 -0.08 13.84
N PRO A 120 -7.15 1.26 13.72
CA PRO A 120 -7.43 2.13 14.87
C PRO A 120 -8.87 1.97 15.36
N SER A 121 -9.76 1.58 14.48
CA SER A 121 -11.17 1.32 14.80
C SER A 121 -11.58 -0.04 14.27
N VAL A 122 -12.26 -0.80 15.11
CA VAL A 122 -12.89 -2.08 14.75
C VAL A 122 -14.39 -1.91 14.93
N TYR A 123 -15.13 -1.99 13.84
CA TYR A 123 -16.57 -1.71 13.81
C TYR A 123 -17.41 -2.93 14.10
N ARG A 124 -16.87 -4.13 13.84
CA ARG A 124 -17.51 -5.41 14.03
C ARG A 124 -16.51 -6.44 14.53
N LYS A 125 -17.01 -7.54 15.11
CA LYS A 125 -16.14 -8.64 15.54
C LYS A 125 -15.45 -9.28 14.34
N PHE A 126 -14.18 -9.61 14.45
CA PHE A 126 -13.42 -10.30 13.40
C PHE A 126 -13.89 -11.71 13.09
N ASP A 127 -14.67 -12.36 14.00
CA ASP A 127 -15.33 -13.63 13.73
C ASP A 127 -16.39 -13.51 12.62
N LYS A 128 -16.86 -12.31 12.32
CA LYS A 128 -17.76 -11.99 11.20
C LYS A 128 -17.03 -11.72 9.89
N ALA A 129 -15.70 -11.58 9.90
CA ALA A 129 -14.93 -11.33 8.70
C ALA A 129 -15.09 -12.47 7.67
N LYS A 130 -15.24 -12.11 6.40
CA LYS A 130 -15.38 -13.05 5.28
C LYS A 130 -14.38 -12.78 4.17
N THR A 131 -14.09 -11.52 3.93
CA THR A 131 -13.13 -11.11 2.88
C THR A 131 -12.33 -9.92 3.33
N PHE A 132 -11.20 -9.68 2.66
CA PHE A 132 -10.45 -8.45 2.81
C PHE A 132 -9.87 -7.98 1.48
N LEU A 133 -9.69 -6.68 1.35
CA LEU A 133 -9.00 -6.05 0.25
C LEU A 133 -7.59 -5.65 0.70
N VAL A 134 -6.63 -5.83 -0.18
CA VAL A 134 -5.29 -5.27 -0.05
C VAL A 134 -5.09 -4.31 -1.19
N THR A 135 -4.76 -3.07 -0.87
CA THR A 135 -4.39 -2.05 -1.84
C THR A 135 -2.92 -1.71 -1.66
N LEU A 136 -2.17 -1.81 -2.73
CA LEU A 136 -0.78 -1.40 -2.82
C LEU A 136 -0.69 -0.12 -3.64
N GLU A 137 -0.05 0.89 -3.08
CA GLU A 137 0.25 2.15 -3.76
C GLU A 137 1.76 2.34 -3.82
N THR A 138 2.24 2.79 -4.98
CA THR A 138 3.66 3.05 -5.20
C THR A 138 3.84 4.42 -5.84
N GLN A 139 4.88 5.11 -5.43
CA GLN A 139 5.34 6.32 -6.07
C GLN A 139 6.85 6.24 -6.28
N GLU A 140 7.29 6.34 -7.52
CA GLU A 140 8.72 6.37 -7.84
C GLU A 140 9.36 7.57 -7.14
N LYS A 141 10.44 7.32 -6.40
CA LYS A 141 11.23 8.39 -5.81
C LYS A 141 12.05 9.06 -6.90
N GLY A 142 11.64 10.27 -7.26
CA GLY A 142 12.33 11.06 -8.28
C GLY A 142 13.81 11.19 -7.98
N ALA A 143 14.67 11.08 -9.00
CA ALA A 143 16.06 11.48 -8.89
C ALA A 143 16.09 12.94 -8.43
N LYS A 144 16.75 13.22 -7.29
CA LYS A 144 17.00 14.60 -6.88
C LYS A 144 17.68 15.31 -8.04
N PRO A 145 17.24 16.53 -8.44
CA PRO A 145 17.98 17.32 -9.41
C PRO A 145 19.44 17.40 -8.93
N LYS A 146 20.37 16.99 -9.78
CA LYS A 146 21.78 17.23 -9.51
C LYS A 146 21.94 18.74 -9.46
N THR A 147 22.12 19.28 -8.27
CA THR A 147 22.56 20.67 -8.08
C THR A 147 23.96 20.76 -8.70
N GLN A 148 24.05 21.45 -9.82
CA GLN A 148 25.32 21.86 -10.40
C GLN A 148 25.88 23.02 -9.58
#